data_f23f94dbd1f7a0e6df3ef5bdff144a86
#
_entry.id   f23f94dbd1f7a0e6df3ef5bdff144a86
#
_cell.length_a   1.000
_cell.length_b   1.000
_cell.length_c   1.000
_cell.angle_alpha   90.00
_cell.angle_beta   90.00
_cell.angle_gamma   90.00
#
_symmetry.space_group_name_H-M   'P 1'
#
loop_
_entity.id
_entity.type
_entity.pdbx_description
1 polymer ?
#
loop_
_entity_poly.entity_id
_entity_poly.type
_entity_poly.pdbx_seq_one_letter_code
_entity_poly.pdbx_strand_id
1 'polypeptide(L)'
;MCVDANAGARRAARQRNREKHANFNQKKLQFFNKETSLARAKNRNVIGYSRDLSDAYVRAIYTQGKGRLRNQELVAQYFGKKKIDEGGRSRAYGKKQYQGLLRKQAEIQGVTANMFGRNMAYAQEGARRKFQAANARAREKLGIPAAFGAPVMLPPTDYFTGFLQTASAVSSIVSPFIG
;
A
#
# COMPACT_ATOMS: atom_id res chain seq x y z
N MET A 1 -37.81 8.11 -52.56
CA MET A 1 -36.91 7.79 -51.43
C MET A 1 -37.63 8.05 -50.12
N CYS A 2 -37.80 7.06 -49.25
CA CYS A 2 -38.43 7.26 -47.94
C CYS A 2 -37.40 7.92 -47.01
N VAL A 3 -37.71 9.11 -46.51
CA VAL A 3 -36.85 9.83 -45.57
C VAL A 3 -37.31 9.53 -44.17
N ASP A 4 -36.37 9.00 -43.31
CA ASP A 4 -36.66 8.77 -41.88
C ASP A 4 -36.60 10.11 -41.15
N ALA A 5 -37.74 10.63 -40.67
CA ALA A 5 -37.82 11.87 -39.93
C ALA A 5 -36.95 11.88 -38.64
N ASN A 6 -36.72 10.72 -38.07
CA ASN A 6 -35.91 10.57 -36.88
C ASN A 6 -34.43 10.25 -37.15
N ALA A 7 -33.98 10.28 -38.42
CA ALA A 7 -32.62 9.90 -38.79
C ALA A 7 -31.55 10.75 -38.08
N GLY A 8 -31.77 12.05 -37.92
CA GLY A 8 -30.90 12.96 -37.19
C GLY A 8 -30.80 12.62 -35.72
N ALA A 9 -31.94 12.40 -35.04
CA ALA A 9 -32.02 12.03 -33.63
C ALA A 9 -31.36 10.68 -33.36
N ARG A 10 -31.53 9.70 -34.26
CA ARG A 10 -30.84 8.39 -34.16
C ARG A 10 -29.34 8.50 -34.33
N ARG A 11 -28.86 9.34 -35.26
CA ARG A 11 -27.41 9.61 -35.41
C ARG A 11 -26.84 10.21 -34.12
N ALA A 12 -27.50 11.24 -33.56
CA ALA A 12 -27.08 11.88 -32.33
C ALA A 12 -27.10 10.89 -31.12
N ALA A 13 -28.11 10.04 -31.01
CA ALA A 13 -28.18 9.01 -29.96
C ALA A 13 -27.03 7.98 -30.10
N ARG A 14 -26.73 7.54 -31.34
CA ARG A 14 -25.60 6.65 -31.62
C ARG A 14 -24.26 7.30 -31.24
N GLN A 15 -24.08 8.58 -31.58
CA GLN A 15 -22.86 9.31 -31.22
C GLN A 15 -22.69 9.42 -29.71
N ARG A 16 -23.75 9.81 -28.97
CA ARG A 16 -23.74 9.85 -27.51
C ARG A 16 -23.40 8.49 -26.88
N ASN A 17 -23.92 7.41 -27.45
CA ASN A 17 -23.60 6.06 -26.99
C ASN A 17 -22.11 5.71 -27.24
N ARG A 18 -21.55 6.08 -28.40
CA ARG A 18 -20.13 5.91 -28.68
C ARG A 18 -19.26 6.69 -27.70
N GLU A 19 -19.61 7.95 -27.42
CA GLU A 19 -18.92 8.78 -26.44
C GLU A 19 -19.00 8.18 -25.02
N LYS A 20 -20.16 7.69 -24.61
CA LYS A 20 -20.31 6.97 -23.33
C LYS A 20 -19.41 5.74 -23.25
N HIS A 21 -19.34 4.94 -24.31
CA HIS A 21 -18.46 3.78 -24.37
C HIS A 21 -16.98 4.18 -24.31
N ALA A 22 -16.58 5.20 -25.06
CA ALA A 22 -15.20 5.71 -25.04
C ALA A 22 -14.81 6.20 -23.64
N ASN A 23 -15.66 7.01 -23.02
CA ASN A 23 -15.46 7.52 -21.65
C ASN A 23 -15.40 6.40 -20.60
N PHE A 24 -16.27 5.39 -20.75
CA PHE A 24 -16.24 4.22 -19.86
C PHE A 24 -14.93 3.44 -19.99
N ASN A 25 -14.50 3.18 -21.25
CA ASN A 25 -13.25 2.47 -21.51
C ASN A 25 -12.04 3.25 -20.97
N GLN A 26 -12.02 4.57 -21.13
CA GLN A 26 -10.98 5.42 -20.58
C GLN A 26 -10.95 5.34 -19.04
N LYS A 27 -12.10 5.45 -18.37
CA LYS A 27 -12.20 5.31 -16.90
C LYS A 27 -11.79 3.92 -16.44
N LYS A 28 -12.16 2.87 -17.18
CA LYS A 28 -11.75 1.49 -16.91
C LYS A 28 -10.24 1.31 -16.98
N LEU A 29 -9.60 1.86 -18.00
CA LEU A 29 -8.14 1.86 -18.15
C LEU A 29 -7.45 2.61 -17.01
N GLN A 30 -7.97 3.80 -16.64
CA GLN A 30 -7.46 4.56 -15.51
C GLN A 30 -7.56 3.77 -14.19
N PHE A 31 -8.69 3.11 -13.97
CA PHE A 31 -8.87 2.27 -12.79
C PHE A 31 -7.89 1.09 -12.77
N PHE A 32 -7.71 0.39 -13.89
CA PHE A 32 -6.76 -0.71 -14.03
C PHE A 32 -5.31 -0.25 -13.78
N ASN A 33 -4.93 0.92 -14.31
CA ASN A 33 -3.61 1.51 -14.05
C ASN A 33 -3.41 1.83 -12.55
N LYS A 34 -4.45 2.33 -11.87
CA LYS A 34 -4.42 2.57 -10.43
C LYS A 34 -4.31 1.25 -9.64
N GLU A 35 -5.00 0.21 -10.04
CA GLU A 35 -4.91 -1.12 -9.44
C GLU A 35 -3.50 -1.71 -9.58
N THR A 36 -2.91 -1.61 -10.77
CA THR A 36 -1.52 -2.02 -11.00
C THR A 36 -0.54 -1.21 -10.15
N SER A 37 -0.76 0.10 -10.03
CA SER A 37 0.06 0.97 -9.17
C SER A 37 -0.08 0.60 -7.68
N LEU A 38 -1.28 0.22 -7.24
CA LEU A 38 -1.55 -0.28 -5.89
C LEU A 38 -0.79 -1.59 -5.62
N ALA A 39 -0.83 -2.53 -6.56
CA ALA A 39 -0.09 -3.79 -6.44
C ALA A 39 1.42 -3.54 -6.28
N ARG A 40 1.98 -2.65 -7.10
CA ARG A 40 3.39 -2.24 -6.99
C ARG A 40 3.70 -1.53 -5.67
N ALA A 41 2.79 -0.69 -5.17
CA ALA A 41 2.95 -0.02 -3.87
C ALA A 41 2.92 -1.03 -2.73
N LYS A 42 1.99 -2.00 -2.75
CA LYS A 42 1.94 -3.08 -1.75
C LYS A 42 3.25 -3.88 -1.72
N ASN A 43 3.79 -4.26 -2.88
CA ASN A 43 5.05 -4.99 -2.95
C ASN A 43 6.22 -4.17 -2.37
N ARG A 44 6.32 -2.88 -2.70
CA ARG A 44 7.32 -1.99 -2.10
C ARG A 44 7.16 -1.86 -0.59
N ASN A 45 5.92 -1.78 -0.10
CA ASN A 45 5.65 -1.71 1.34
C ASN A 45 6.05 -3.01 2.07
N VAL A 46 5.86 -4.18 1.45
CA VAL A 46 6.34 -5.48 1.99
C VAL A 46 7.86 -5.50 2.07
N ILE A 47 8.55 -5.08 1.03
CA ILE A 47 10.03 -5.00 1.01
C ILE A 47 10.52 -4.02 2.08
N GLY A 48 9.88 -2.84 2.20
CA GLY A 48 10.21 -1.87 3.24
C GLY A 48 10.00 -2.42 4.65
N TYR A 49 8.91 -3.13 4.89
CA TYR A 49 8.63 -3.79 6.16
C TYR A 49 9.70 -4.86 6.51
N SER A 50 10.04 -5.71 5.54
CA SER A 50 11.09 -6.72 5.72
C SER A 50 12.44 -6.09 6.05
N ARG A 51 12.80 -4.99 5.36
CA ARG A 51 14.04 -4.25 5.62
C ARG A 51 14.05 -3.63 7.03
N ASP A 52 12.96 -2.96 7.44
CA ASP A 52 12.85 -2.37 8.78
C ASP A 52 13.02 -3.44 9.87
N LEU A 53 12.46 -4.64 9.68
CA LEU A 53 12.64 -5.77 10.58
C LEU A 53 14.08 -6.29 10.60
N SER A 54 14.70 -6.43 9.43
CA SER A 54 16.10 -6.88 9.33
C SER A 54 17.05 -5.90 10.03
N ASP A 55 16.88 -4.60 9.81
CA ASP A 55 17.67 -3.55 10.46
C ASP A 55 17.49 -3.58 11.99
N ALA A 56 16.26 -3.79 12.46
CA ALA A 56 15.98 -3.92 13.89
C ALA A 56 16.66 -5.15 14.50
N TYR A 57 16.65 -6.27 13.78
CA TYR A 57 17.31 -7.51 14.20
C TYR A 57 18.83 -7.35 14.29
N VAL A 58 19.45 -6.73 13.29
CA VAL A 58 20.89 -6.42 13.29
C VAL A 58 21.27 -5.54 14.49
N ARG A 59 20.50 -4.48 14.76
CA ARG A 59 20.73 -3.61 15.93
C ARG A 59 20.59 -4.37 17.25
N ALA A 60 19.62 -5.28 17.34
CA ALA A 60 19.40 -6.10 18.53
C ALA A 60 20.57 -7.07 18.76
N ILE A 61 21.09 -7.73 17.71
CA ILE A 61 22.29 -8.59 17.78
C ILE A 61 23.52 -7.76 18.21
N TYR A 62 23.68 -6.57 17.66
CA TYR A 62 24.79 -5.68 18.05
C TYR A 62 24.73 -5.32 19.54
N THR A 63 23.54 -5.01 20.06
CA THR A 63 23.33 -4.73 21.48
C THR A 63 23.66 -5.95 22.35
N GLN A 64 23.26 -7.14 21.92
CA GLN A 64 23.59 -8.40 22.61
C GLN A 64 25.11 -8.65 22.59
N GLY A 65 25.76 -8.39 21.45
CA GLY A 65 27.23 -8.50 21.32
C GLY A 65 27.98 -7.60 22.30
N LYS A 66 27.53 -6.33 22.43
CA LYS A 66 28.09 -5.42 23.44
C LYS A 66 27.93 -5.94 24.87
N GLY A 67 26.79 -6.54 25.21
CA GLY A 67 26.56 -7.16 26.52
C GLY A 67 27.53 -8.32 26.80
N ARG A 68 27.80 -9.15 25.77
CA ARG A 68 28.77 -10.25 25.88
C ARG A 68 30.19 -9.74 26.10
N LEU A 69 30.63 -8.73 25.35
CA LEU A 69 31.94 -8.12 25.53
C LEU A 69 32.12 -7.55 26.94
N ARG A 70 31.10 -6.83 27.45
CA ARG A 70 31.12 -6.30 28.82
C ARG A 70 31.21 -7.39 29.88
N ASN A 71 30.58 -8.54 29.64
CA ASN A 71 30.75 -9.71 30.52
C ASN A 71 32.18 -10.26 30.48
N GLN A 72 32.80 -10.35 29.30
CA GLN A 72 34.19 -10.80 29.17
C GLN A 72 35.15 -9.85 29.87
N GLU A 73 34.96 -8.54 29.72
CA GLU A 73 35.75 -7.53 30.42
C GLU A 73 35.65 -7.67 31.95
N LEU A 74 34.45 -7.90 32.50
CA LEU A 74 34.30 -8.15 33.95
C LEU A 74 35.04 -9.40 34.43
N VAL A 75 34.96 -10.48 33.64
CA VAL A 75 35.71 -11.72 33.94
C VAL A 75 37.21 -11.45 33.86
N ALA A 76 37.70 -10.76 32.84
CA ALA A 76 39.12 -10.43 32.73
C ALA A 76 39.62 -9.55 33.90
N GLN A 77 38.81 -8.54 34.30
CA GLN A 77 39.15 -7.69 35.45
C GLN A 77 39.18 -8.49 36.75
N TYR A 78 38.26 -9.46 36.94
CA TYR A 78 38.29 -10.29 38.12
C TYR A 78 39.56 -11.14 38.19
N PHE A 79 39.92 -11.82 37.08
CA PHE A 79 41.13 -12.66 37.05
C PHE A 79 42.40 -11.84 37.06
N GLY A 80 42.44 -10.65 36.45
CA GLY A 80 43.56 -9.74 36.53
C GLY A 80 43.87 -9.26 37.96
N LYS A 81 42.82 -8.93 38.73
CA LYS A 81 42.96 -8.55 40.16
C LYS A 81 43.38 -9.72 41.01
N LYS A 82 42.91 -10.95 40.69
CA LYS A 82 43.26 -12.15 41.45
C LYS A 82 44.77 -12.47 41.40
N LYS A 83 45.44 -12.24 40.28
CA LYS A 83 46.91 -12.41 40.13
C LYS A 83 47.72 -11.47 41.02
N ILE A 84 47.18 -10.32 41.39
CA ILE A 84 47.84 -9.32 42.22
C ILE A 84 47.64 -9.63 43.71
N ASP A 85 46.58 -10.34 44.09
CA ASP A 85 46.14 -10.53 45.48
C ASP A 85 46.51 -11.91 46.07
N GLU A 86 47.27 -12.77 45.39
CA GLU A 86 47.62 -14.14 45.84
C GLU A 86 48.50 -14.19 47.13
N GLY A 87 48.83 -13.02 47.66
CA GLY A 87 49.68 -12.89 48.87
C GLY A 87 48.96 -12.82 50.22
N GLY A 88 47.81 -13.52 50.46
CA GLY A 88 47.41 -13.69 51.86
C GLY A 88 45.96 -13.45 52.27
N ARG A 89 44.99 -13.33 51.35
CA ARG A 89 43.59 -13.17 51.75
C ARG A 89 42.84 -14.51 51.92
N SER A 90 42.02 -14.60 52.99
CA SER A 90 41.32 -15.82 53.35
C SER A 90 40.42 -16.36 52.22
N ARG A 91 40.31 -17.69 52.12
CA ARG A 91 39.43 -18.44 51.19
C ARG A 91 37.99 -17.93 51.19
N ALA A 92 37.49 -17.42 52.31
CA ALA A 92 36.16 -16.84 52.44
C ALA A 92 35.98 -15.53 51.65
N TYR A 93 37.02 -14.69 51.58
CA TYR A 93 37.00 -13.44 50.79
C TYR A 93 36.93 -13.72 49.29
N GLY A 94 37.73 -14.66 48.80
CA GLY A 94 37.71 -15.09 47.39
C GLY A 94 36.37 -15.64 46.97
N LYS A 95 35.67 -16.40 47.84
CA LYS A 95 34.32 -16.93 47.58
C LYS A 95 33.28 -15.82 47.47
N LYS A 96 33.34 -14.79 48.33
CA LYS A 96 32.42 -13.62 48.25
C LYS A 96 32.63 -12.80 46.99
N GLN A 97 33.89 -12.58 46.57
CA GLN A 97 34.17 -11.89 45.34
C GLN A 97 33.67 -12.65 44.10
N TYR A 98 33.86 -13.98 44.07
CA TYR A 98 33.35 -14.82 42.97
C TYR A 98 31.81 -14.81 42.91
N GLN A 99 31.13 -14.90 44.05
CA GLN A 99 29.67 -14.77 44.10
C GLN A 99 29.20 -13.39 43.60
N GLY A 100 29.92 -12.32 43.95
CA GLY A 100 29.66 -10.97 43.45
C GLY A 100 29.81 -10.86 41.92
N LEU A 101 30.83 -11.50 41.35
CA LEU A 101 31.03 -11.57 39.88
C LEU A 101 29.86 -12.30 39.20
N LEU A 102 29.48 -13.48 39.71
CA LEU A 102 28.36 -14.25 39.15
C LEU A 102 27.05 -13.47 39.18
N ARG A 103 26.77 -12.75 40.28
CA ARG A 103 25.58 -11.86 40.37
C ARG A 103 25.62 -10.76 39.31
N LYS A 104 26.75 -10.07 39.14
CA LYS A 104 26.92 -9.03 38.12
C LYS A 104 26.80 -9.59 36.70
N GLN A 105 27.34 -10.76 36.42
CA GLN A 105 27.15 -11.45 35.14
C GLN A 105 25.68 -11.76 34.87
N ALA A 106 24.98 -12.35 35.85
CA ALA A 106 23.56 -12.65 35.72
C ALA A 106 22.72 -11.38 35.48
N GLU A 107 23.02 -10.30 36.19
CA GLU A 107 22.37 -9.01 36.03
C GLU A 107 22.57 -8.45 34.61
N ILE A 108 23.82 -8.42 34.11
CA ILE A 108 24.12 -7.95 32.75
C ILE A 108 23.42 -8.81 31.69
N GLN A 109 23.44 -10.12 31.86
CA GLN A 109 22.75 -11.03 30.92
C GLN A 109 21.23 -10.79 30.95
N GLY A 110 20.63 -10.67 32.14
CA GLY A 110 19.20 -10.39 32.31
C GLY A 110 18.78 -9.06 31.70
N VAL A 111 19.54 -7.98 31.97
CA VAL A 111 19.29 -6.66 31.39
C VAL A 111 19.45 -6.69 29.87
N THR A 112 20.50 -7.33 29.36
CA THR A 112 20.74 -7.41 27.90
C THR A 112 19.64 -8.21 27.20
N ALA A 113 19.21 -9.34 27.76
CA ALA A 113 18.12 -10.13 27.21
C ALA A 113 16.78 -9.36 27.21
N ASN A 114 16.49 -8.65 28.30
CA ASN A 114 15.28 -7.82 28.42
C ASN A 114 15.29 -6.66 27.42
N MET A 115 16.42 -5.95 27.29
CA MET A 115 16.58 -4.89 26.29
C MET A 115 16.42 -5.43 24.87
N PHE A 116 16.98 -6.60 24.55
CA PHE A 116 16.82 -7.25 23.27
C PHE A 116 15.34 -7.51 22.98
N GLY A 117 14.63 -8.16 23.90
CA GLY A 117 13.21 -8.48 23.75
C GLY A 117 12.34 -7.22 23.56
N ARG A 118 12.53 -6.20 24.41
CA ARG A 118 11.78 -4.94 24.32
C ARG A 118 12.08 -4.20 23.00
N ASN A 119 13.33 -4.06 22.62
CA ASN A 119 13.72 -3.36 21.39
C ASN A 119 13.15 -4.06 20.15
N MET A 120 13.16 -5.40 20.13
CA MET A 120 12.54 -6.15 19.04
C MET A 120 11.01 -5.97 19.00
N ALA A 121 10.32 -6.02 20.14
CA ALA A 121 8.89 -5.82 20.19
C ALA A 121 8.49 -4.42 19.71
N TYR A 122 9.17 -3.37 20.17
CA TYR A 122 8.92 -2.00 19.70
C TYR A 122 9.22 -1.81 18.22
N ALA A 123 10.30 -2.41 17.71
CA ALA A 123 10.66 -2.33 16.31
C ALA A 123 9.63 -3.04 15.42
N GLN A 124 9.18 -4.22 15.81
CA GLN A 124 8.14 -4.98 15.11
C GLN A 124 6.81 -4.19 15.07
N GLU A 125 6.40 -3.64 16.22
CA GLU A 125 5.17 -2.86 16.28
C GLU A 125 5.27 -1.58 15.46
N GLY A 126 6.38 -0.86 15.53
CA GLY A 126 6.65 0.33 14.71
C GLY A 126 6.64 0.03 13.21
N ALA A 127 7.32 -1.03 12.78
CA ALA A 127 7.34 -1.48 11.40
C ALA A 127 5.93 -1.89 10.91
N ARG A 128 5.17 -2.62 11.75
CA ARG A 128 3.78 -3.01 11.47
C ARG A 128 2.86 -1.81 11.30
N ARG A 129 2.94 -0.81 12.18
CA ARG A 129 2.15 0.44 12.08
C ARG A 129 2.46 1.20 10.80
N LYS A 130 3.74 1.35 10.45
CA LYS A 130 4.17 2.00 9.20
C LYS A 130 3.63 1.25 7.98
N PHE A 131 3.75 -0.07 7.95
CA PHE A 131 3.24 -0.92 6.88
C PHE A 131 1.73 -0.79 6.69
N GLN A 132 0.96 -0.85 7.79
CA GLN A 132 -0.50 -0.68 7.76
C GLN A 132 -0.90 0.70 7.25
N ALA A 133 -0.27 1.78 7.74
CA ALA A 133 -0.53 3.14 7.30
C ALA A 133 -0.18 3.34 5.81
N ALA A 134 0.94 2.79 5.34
CA ALA A 134 1.34 2.86 3.94
C ALA A 134 0.35 2.12 3.02
N ASN A 135 -0.14 0.95 3.44
CA ASN A 135 -1.14 0.19 2.68
C ASN A 135 -2.52 0.86 2.68
N ALA A 136 -2.94 1.50 3.79
CA ALA A 136 -4.17 2.26 3.86
C ALA A 136 -4.13 3.44 2.86
N ARG A 137 -3.08 4.26 2.89
CA ARG A 137 -2.86 5.36 1.94
C ARG A 137 -2.83 4.89 0.48
N ALA A 138 -2.25 3.71 0.21
CA ALA A 138 -2.23 3.15 -1.13
C ALA A 138 -3.64 2.74 -1.61
N ARG A 139 -4.48 2.21 -0.71
CA ARG A 139 -5.88 1.83 -1.00
C ARG A 139 -6.76 3.05 -1.26
N GLU A 140 -6.62 4.13 -0.51
CA GLU A 140 -7.38 5.37 -0.69
C GLU A 140 -7.22 5.95 -2.11
N LYS A 141 -6.05 5.77 -2.73
CA LYS A 141 -5.77 6.23 -4.09
C LYS A 141 -6.46 5.42 -5.18
N LEU A 142 -6.99 4.24 -4.88
CA LEU A 142 -7.62 3.37 -5.87
C LEU A 142 -8.93 3.99 -6.40
N GLY A 143 -9.75 4.56 -5.51
CA GLY A 143 -11.05 5.12 -5.85
C GLY A 143 -12.11 4.04 -6.16
N ILE A 144 -13.21 4.49 -6.76
CA ILE A 144 -14.36 3.64 -7.10
C ILE A 144 -14.20 3.07 -8.52
N PRO A 145 -14.54 1.80 -8.77
CA PRO A 145 -14.58 1.21 -10.10
C PRO A 145 -15.47 2.00 -11.06
N ALA A 146 -15.11 2.07 -12.33
CA ALA A 146 -15.93 2.69 -13.34
C ALA A 146 -17.23 1.90 -13.56
N ALA A 147 -18.39 2.57 -13.41
CA ALA A 147 -19.68 2.01 -13.76
C ALA A 147 -20.11 2.46 -15.16
N PHE A 148 -20.69 1.56 -15.94
CA PHE A 148 -21.29 1.89 -17.23
C PHE A 148 -22.71 2.44 -17.01
N GLY A 149 -22.94 3.69 -17.42
CA GLY A 149 -24.27 4.29 -17.35
C GLY A 149 -25.22 3.70 -18.41
N ALA A 150 -26.53 3.76 -18.14
CA ALA A 150 -27.54 3.29 -19.10
C ALA A 150 -27.33 3.90 -20.51
N PRO A 151 -27.46 3.11 -21.59
CA PRO A 151 -27.37 3.61 -22.95
C PRO A 151 -28.52 4.58 -23.27
N VAL A 152 -28.27 5.50 -24.18
CA VAL A 152 -29.34 6.38 -24.70
C VAL A 152 -30.22 5.55 -25.61
N MET A 153 -31.52 5.56 -25.35
CA MET A 153 -32.49 4.88 -26.20
C MET A 153 -32.48 5.50 -27.60
N LEU A 154 -32.52 4.65 -28.62
CA LEU A 154 -32.64 5.09 -30.00
C LEU A 154 -34.13 5.37 -30.28
N PRO A 155 -34.48 6.54 -30.77
CA PRO A 155 -35.89 6.77 -31.20
C PRO A 155 -36.25 5.81 -32.34
N PRO A 156 -37.52 5.42 -32.43
CA PRO A 156 -38.01 4.52 -33.49
C PRO A 156 -37.80 5.15 -34.87
N THR A 157 -37.74 4.33 -35.90
CA THR A 157 -37.74 4.81 -37.28
C THR A 157 -39.12 5.36 -37.61
N ASP A 158 -39.21 6.55 -38.13
CA ASP A 158 -40.47 7.18 -38.51
C ASP A 158 -40.41 7.61 -39.97
N TYR A 159 -40.79 6.70 -40.83
CA TYR A 159 -40.86 6.95 -42.27
C TYR A 159 -42.16 7.67 -42.67
N PHE A 160 -43.20 7.55 -41.83
CA PHE A 160 -44.50 8.16 -42.16
C PHE A 160 -44.45 9.67 -42.02
N THR A 161 -43.98 10.19 -40.94
CA THR A 161 -43.82 11.64 -40.74
C THR A 161 -42.81 12.22 -41.73
N GLY A 162 -41.73 11.49 -42.06
CA GLY A 162 -40.80 11.90 -43.11
C GLY A 162 -41.42 11.96 -44.48
N PHE A 163 -42.34 11.04 -44.81
CA PHE A 163 -43.12 11.06 -46.05
C PHE A 163 -44.04 12.28 -46.13
N LEU A 164 -44.80 12.57 -45.06
CA LEU A 164 -45.66 13.74 -44.99
C LEU A 164 -44.91 15.05 -45.15
N GLN A 165 -43.75 15.19 -44.55
CA GLN A 165 -42.92 16.38 -44.68
C GLN A 165 -42.40 16.57 -46.11
N THR A 166 -41.99 15.51 -46.79
CA THR A 166 -41.58 15.60 -48.20
C THR A 166 -42.77 15.87 -49.12
N ALA A 167 -43.94 15.30 -48.88
CA ALA A 167 -45.17 15.57 -49.67
C ALA A 167 -45.63 17.03 -49.51
N SER A 168 -45.58 17.57 -48.28
CA SER A 168 -45.94 19.00 -48.04
C SER A 168 -44.96 19.96 -48.70
N ALA A 169 -43.68 19.65 -48.72
CA ALA A 169 -42.65 20.46 -49.40
C ALA A 169 -42.85 20.47 -50.91
N VAL A 170 -43.20 19.35 -51.48
CA VAL A 170 -43.53 19.24 -52.92
C VAL A 170 -44.80 20.00 -53.26
N SER A 171 -45.85 19.93 -52.43
CA SER A 171 -47.09 20.67 -52.65
C SER A 171 -46.90 22.19 -52.58
N SER A 172 -46.02 22.68 -51.74
CA SER A 172 -45.69 24.12 -51.63
C SER A 172 -44.93 24.65 -52.83
N ILE A 173 -44.21 23.78 -53.56
CA ILE A 173 -43.44 24.17 -54.77
C ILE A 173 -44.39 24.18 -56.00
N VAL A 174 -45.41 23.31 -56.00
CA VAL A 174 -46.30 23.15 -57.12
C VAL A 174 -47.46 24.20 -57.12
N SER A 175 -47.81 24.73 -55.95
CA SER A 175 -48.93 25.71 -55.81
C SER A 175 -48.78 27.02 -56.56
N PRO A 176 -47.59 27.58 -56.85
CA PRO A 176 -47.48 28.80 -57.67
C PRO A 176 -47.60 28.57 -59.17
N PHE A 177 -47.72 27.33 -59.69
CA PHE A 177 -47.79 27.03 -61.10
C PHE A 177 -49.24 26.67 -61.56
N ILE A 178 -50.24 26.74 -60.68
CA ILE A 178 -51.64 26.48 -61.01
C ILE A 178 -52.48 27.72 -60.61
N GLY A 179 -52.07 28.87 -61.10
CA GLY A 179 -52.78 30.12 -60.99
C GLY A 179 -52.84 30.86 -62.29
#